data_1fe955295610167c82fbfb68a9b98bf1
#
_entry.id   1fe955295610167c82fbfb68a9b98bf1
#
_cell.length_a   1.000
_cell.length_b   1.000
_cell.length_c   1.000
_cell.angle_alpha   90.00
_cell.angle_beta   90.00
_cell.angle_gamma   90.00
#
_symmetry.space_group_name_H-M   'P 1'
#
loop_
_entity.id
_entity.type
_entity.pdbx_description
1 polymer ?
#
loop_
_entity_poly.entity_id
_entity_poly.type
_entity_poly.pdbx_seq_one_letter_code
_entity_poly.pdbx_strand_id
1 'polypeptide(L)'
;MRSLTFLLAFLLAGTAIAQTAAPSVTVAATRDPVDKSYRKMLAGMDIFERHHALAPQATLRFQLLPRLPTTQLDGITLRVAGDSVSLPVTVADDHTFTLDRNAQAAKEDAALIASRKTSTLTWRAQVRSPNVPDGMRRLGDLRLECLVGVEAGLLSNNAQIFAWLGELFTSPDRVCNSPEGNYLFFAERPVFAITLRDGNRSATLPLRSLYAGGTQTPATLPYCDCQVLLDRSYYAPIWDRNWSDDTLLTFEDMDSPPSPEDTALADDYRSAAQLRAHLGPAQTTSFDTGYQIWRYTYPPTREGQPPAEFTILFGPDGVARKARLREPMPTTEVKP
;
A
#
# COMPACT_ATOMS: atom_id res chain seq x y z
N MET A 1 -78.51 -56.28 37.08
CA MET A 1 -78.11 -54.99 37.56
C MET A 1 -76.81 -54.63 36.81
N ARG A 2 -76.89 -53.78 35.82
CA ARG A 2 -75.77 -53.42 34.88
C ARG A 2 -75.38 -52.00 35.16
N SER A 3 -74.14 -51.80 35.63
CA SER A 3 -73.54 -50.48 35.85
C SER A 3 -72.92 -50.01 34.56
N LEU A 4 -73.32 -48.83 34.10
CA LEU A 4 -72.85 -48.12 32.94
C LEU A 4 -71.80 -47.10 33.35
N THR A 5 -70.53 -47.31 33.00
CA THR A 5 -69.45 -46.40 33.31
C THR A 5 -69.23 -45.49 32.07
N PHE A 6 -69.46 -44.20 32.21
CA PHE A 6 -69.15 -43.16 31.22
C PHE A 6 -67.68 -42.77 31.30
N LEU A 7 -66.99 -42.97 30.20
CA LEU A 7 -65.62 -42.51 30.00
C LEU A 7 -65.64 -41.10 29.33
N LEU A 8 -65.19 -40.08 30.04
CA LEU A 8 -65.08 -38.74 29.56
C LEU A 8 -63.69 -38.56 28.98
N ALA A 9 -63.56 -38.47 27.62
CA ALA A 9 -62.30 -38.20 26.97
C ALA A 9 -62.06 -36.67 26.88
N PHE A 10 -61.05 -36.16 27.55
CA PHE A 10 -60.56 -34.79 27.41
C PHE A 10 -59.63 -34.68 26.19
N LEU A 11 -60.04 -33.96 25.16
CA LEU A 11 -59.20 -33.56 24.04
C LEU A 11 -58.35 -32.33 24.46
N LEU A 12 -57.06 -32.52 24.71
CA LEU A 12 -56.08 -31.45 24.85
C LEU A 12 -55.61 -31.03 23.44
N ALA A 13 -56.12 -29.91 22.98
CA ALA A 13 -55.62 -29.24 21.78
C ALA A 13 -54.31 -28.52 22.14
N GLY A 14 -53.17 -29.13 21.83
CA GLY A 14 -51.87 -28.50 21.96
C GLY A 14 -51.65 -27.48 20.83
N THR A 15 -51.60 -26.20 21.15
CA THR A 15 -51.14 -25.15 20.23
C THR A 15 -49.64 -25.29 20.02
N ALA A 16 -49.22 -25.76 18.84
CA ALA A 16 -47.85 -25.75 18.37
C ALA A 16 -47.43 -24.30 18.10
N ILE A 17 -46.60 -23.72 18.98
CA ILE A 17 -45.92 -22.46 18.74
C ILE A 17 -44.81 -22.75 17.71
N ALA A 18 -44.99 -22.30 16.48
CA ALA A 18 -43.93 -22.34 15.48
C ALA A 18 -42.78 -21.41 15.92
N GLN A 19 -41.72 -21.97 16.44
CA GLN A 19 -40.47 -21.26 16.63
C GLN A 19 -39.89 -20.91 15.27
N THR A 20 -39.97 -19.64 14.86
CA THR A 20 -39.19 -19.11 13.76
C THR A 20 -37.72 -19.27 14.10
N ALA A 21 -37.04 -20.19 13.41
CA ALA A 21 -35.59 -20.34 13.53
C ALA A 21 -34.92 -19.00 13.15
N ALA A 22 -34.16 -18.45 14.10
CA ALA A 22 -33.34 -17.28 13.83
C ALA A 22 -32.38 -17.62 12.66
N PRO A 23 -32.15 -16.69 11.70
CA PRO A 23 -31.24 -16.95 10.61
C PRO A 23 -29.85 -17.27 11.17
N SER A 24 -29.39 -18.49 10.98
CA SER A 24 -28.04 -18.90 11.32
C SER A 24 -27.08 -18.24 10.34
N VAL A 25 -26.37 -17.21 10.78
CA VAL A 25 -25.24 -16.66 10.03
C VAL A 25 -24.10 -17.67 10.13
N THR A 26 -23.89 -18.43 9.08
CA THR A 26 -22.71 -19.30 8.96
C THR A 26 -21.51 -18.40 8.71
N VAL A 27 -20.81 -17.99 9.75
CA VAL A 27 -19.50 -17.34 9.61
C VAL A 27 -18.51 -18.44 9.25
N ALA A 28 -18.15 -18.53 7.96
CA ALA A 28 -17.04 -19.36 7.52
C ALA A 28 -15.78 -18.79 8.20
N ALA A 29 -15.29 -19.47 9.24
CA ALA A 29 -14.06 -19.08 9.92
C ALA A 29 -12.89 -19.23 8.96
N THR A 30 -12.29 -18.11 8.54
CA THR A 30 -11.05 -18.12 7.77
C THR A 30 -9.92 -18.57 8.68
N ARG A 31 -9.18 -19.61 8.30
CA ARG A 31 -7.98 -20.01 9.03
C ARG A 31 -6.89 -18.97 8.81
N ASP A 32 -6.24 -18.48 9.88
CA ASP A 32 -5.23 -17.42 9.86
C ASP A 32 -5.73 -16.15 9.15
N PRO A 33 -6.81 -15.53 9.61
CA PRO A 33 -7.32 -14.30 9.02
C PRO A 33 -6.28 -13.18 9.18
N VAL A 34 -6.24 -12.24 8.22
CA VAL A 34 -5.48 -11.02 8.44
C VAL A 34 -6.15 -10.23 9.56
N ASP A 35 -5.36 -9.86 10.55
CA ASP A 35 -5.78 -9.05 11.68
C ASP A 35 -4.76 -7.96 11.99
N LYS A 36 -5.25 -6.87 12.55
CA LYS A 36 -4.44 -5.75 13.07
C LYS A 36 -5.05 -5.27 14.38
N SER A 37 -4.20 -4.86 15.33
CA SER A 37 -4.68 -4.30 16.59
C SER A 37 -5.54 -3.07 16.35
N TYR A 38 -6.78 -3.11 16.80
CA TYR A 38 -7.69 -1.97 16.73
C TYR A 38 -7.17 -0.77 17.51
N ARG A 39 -6.51 -0.99 18.66
CA ARG A 39 -5.89 0.06 19.46
C ARG A 39 -4.76 0.78 18.71
N LYS A 40 -3.91 0.05 17.97
CA LYS A 40 -2.89 0.65 17.10
C LYS A 40 -3.52 1.45 15.96
N MET A 41 -4.60 0.95 15.36
CA MET A 41 -5.33 1.70 14.33
C MET A 41 -5.89 3.01 14.89
N LEU A 42 -6.46 3.01 16.12
CA LEU A 42 -6.90 4.24 16.78
C LEU A 42 -5.75 5.20 17.07
N ALA A 43 -4.59 4.69 17.52
CA ALA A 43 -3.39 5.52 17.73
C ALA A 43 -2.95 6.22 16.42
N GLY A 44 -3.03 5.52 15.27
CA GLY A 44 -2.82 6.13 13.95
C GLY A 44 -3.84 7.23 13.64
N MET A 45 -5.11 7.06 14.00
CA MET A 45 -6.13 8.12 13.85
C MET A 45 -5.83 9.34 14.75
N ASP A 46 -5.32 9.10 15.98
CA ASP A 46 -4.92 10.18 16.89
C ASP A 46 -3.71 10.97 16.34
N ILE A 47 -2.77 10.28 15.69
CA ILE A 47 -1.64 10.94 14.98
C ILE A 47 -2.17 11.78 13.81
N PHE A 48 -3.11 11.28 13.02
CA PHE A 48 -3.73 12.03 11.95
C PHE A 48 -4.33 13.35 12.44
N GLU A 49 -5.11 13.31 13.50
CA GLU A 49 -5.71 14.51 14.10
C GLU A 49 -4.64 15.47 14.64
N ARG A 50 -3.62 14.96 15.32
CA ARG A 50 -2.55 15.74 15.93
C ARG A 50 -1.68 16.46 14.91
N HIS A 51 -1.40 15.83 13.77
CA HIS A 51 -0.53 16.33 12.71
C HIS A 51 -1.28 16.80 11.47
N HIS A 52 -2.59 17.03 11.58
CA HIS A 52 -3.47 17.42 10.46
C HIS A 52 -3.01 18.70 9.75
N ALA A 53 -2.20 19.55 10.41
CA ALA A 53 -1.62 20.76 9.80
C ALA A 53 -0.73 20.47 8.56
N LEU A 54 -0.17 19.26 8.42
CA LEU A 54 0.57 18.83 7.22
C LEU A 54 -0.33 18.72 5.99
N ALA A 55 -1.61 18.41 6.21
CA ALA A 55 -2.62 18.21 5.17
C ALA A 55 -4.01 18.66 5.67
N PRO A 56 -4.26 19.98 5.81
CA PRO A 56 -5.42 20.51 6.56
C PRO A 56 -6.79 20.13 5.98
N GLN A 57 -6.86 19.74 4.72
CA GLN A 57 -8.11 19.36 4.05
C GLN A 57 -8.19 17.85 3.78
N ALA A 58 -7.15 17.10 4.14
CA ALA A 58 -7.10 15.69 3.86
C ALA A 58 -8.06 14.87 4.72
N THR A 59 -8.48 13.75 4.19
CA THR A 59 -9.21 12.69 4.90
C THR A 59 -8.33 11.48 5.10
N LEU A 60 -8.56 10.74 6.19
CA LEU A 60 -7.91 9.47 6.46
C LEU A 60 -8.87 8.33 6.09
N ARG A 61 -8.39 7.41 5.28
CA ARG A 61 -8.98 6.11 5.00
C ARG A 61 -7.91 5.03 5.12
N PHE A 62 -8.31 3.79 5.07
CA PHE A 62 -7.40 2.65 4.99
C PHE A 62 -7.70 1.89 3.70
N GLN A 63 -6.65 1.65 2.89
CA GLN A 63 -6.76 0.99 1.60
C GLN A 63 -6.40 -0.49 1.72
N LEU A 64 -7.29 -1.38 1.28
CA LEU A 64 -6.98 -2.80 1.11
C LEU A 64 -6.00 -3.00 -0.05
N LEU A 65 -5.00 -3.85 0.16
CA LEU A 65 -3.98 -4.16 -0.84
C LEU A 65 -3.82 -5.69 -0.98
N PRO A 66 -3.73 -6.22 -2.22
CA PRO A 66 -3.47 -7.63 -2.45
C PRO A 66 -2.00 -7.97 -2.15
N ARG A 67 -1.75 -9.15 -1.57
CA ARG A 67 -0.40 -9.70 -1.41
C ARG A 67 -0.04 -10.72 -2.50
N LEU A 68 -1.02 -11.23 -3.22
CA LEU A 68 -0.84 -12.18 -4.31
C LEU A 68 -1.57 -11.69 -5.56
N PRO A 69 -1.07 -12.00 -6.77
CA PRO A 69 -1.72 -11.61 -8.04
C PRO A 69 -3.15 -12.15 -8.16
N THR A 70 -3.42 -13.27 -7.51
CA THR A 70 -4.74 -13.95 -7.53
C THR A 70 -5.71 -13.43 -6.48
N THR A 71 -5.29 -12.50 -5.62
CA THR A 71 -6.16 -11.97 -4.57
C THR A 71 -7.23 -11.06 -5.16
N GLN A 72 -8.49 -11.45 -5.04
CA GLN A 72 -9.64 -10.62 -5.36
C GLN A 72 -9.99 -9.76 -4.15
N LEU A 73 -10.13 -8.45 -4.34
CA LEU A 73 -10.48 -7.50 -3.29
C LEU A 73 -11.99 -7.35 -3.11
N ASP A 74 -12.78 -7.77 -4.10
CA ASP A 74 -14.23 -7.72 -4.02
C ASP A 74 -14.80 -8.71 -2.99
N GLY A 75 -15.89 -8.31 -2.34
CA GLY A 75 -16.58 -9.15 -1.37
C GLY A 75 -15.79 -9.43 -0.08
N ILE A 76 -14.76 -8.64 0.20
CA ILE A 76 -14.04 -8.71 1.47
C ILE A 76 -14.92 -8.08 2.55
N THR A 77 -15.08 -8.80 3.66
CA THR A 77 -15.74 -8.29 4.87
C THR A 77 -14.71 -8.01 5.94
N LEU A 78 -14.89 -6.89 6.63
CA LEU A 78 -14.10 -6.49 7.78
C LEU A 78 -14.99 -6.37 9.02
N ARG A 79 -14.41 -6.66 10.18
CA ARG A 79 -15.07 -6.44 11.48
C ARG A 79 -14.05 -6.13 12.57
N VAL A 80 -14.43 -5.29 13.50
CA VAL A 80 -13.72 -5.15 14.78
C VAL A 80 -14.25 -6.21 15.72
N ALA A 81 -13.40 -7.09 16.21
CA ALA A 81 -13.75 -8.22 17.06
C ALA A 81 -12.98 -8.17 18.37
N GLY A 82 -13.71 -8.08 19.48
CA GLY A 82 -13.22 -8.20 20.86
C GLY A 82 -13.96 -9.33 21.58
N ASP A 83 -13.81 -9.38 22.89
CA ASP A 83 -14.45 -10.41 23.73
C ASP A 83 -15.98 -10.28 23.74
N SER A 84 -16.48 -9.04 23.84
CA SER A 84 -17.92 -8.75 23.89
C SER A 84 -18.43 -7.95 22.69
N VAL A 85 -17.54 -7.49 21.79
CA VAL A 85 -17.90 -6.67 20.64
C VAL A 85 -17.63 -7.39 19.33
N SER A 86 -18.54 -7.20 18.34
CA SER A 86 -18.34 -7.62 16.95
C SER A 86 -19.00 -6.57 16.06
N LEU A 87 -18.20 -5.62 15.58
CA LEU A 87 -18.69 -4.46 14.83
C LEU A 87 -18.29 -4.61 13.35
N PRO A 88 -19.25 -4.66 12.42
CA PRO A 88 -18.95 -4.69 10.99
C PRO A 88 -18.30 -3.36 10.56
N VAL A 89 -17.33 -3.45 9.63
CA VAL A 89 -16.68 -2.31 9.01
C VAL A 89 -17.01 -2.33 7.52
N THR A 90 -17.60 -1.24 7.03
CA THR A 90 -17.98 -1.12 5.62
C THR A 90 -16.74 -0.86 4.76
N VAL A 91 -16.55 -1.69 3.74
CA VAL A 91 -15.57 -1.49 2.68
C VAL A 91 -16.28 -0.83 1.51
N ALA A 92 -15.75 0.29 1.03
CA ALA A 92 -16.26 1.00 -0.14
C ALA A 92 -15.83 0.31 -1.45
N ASP A 93 -16.45 0.70 -2.58
CA ASP A 93 -16.19 0.12 -3.91
C ASP A 93 -14.73 0.36 -4.37
N ASP A 94 -14.09 1.40 -3.88
CA ASP A 94 -12.66 1.69 -4.11
C ASP A 94 -11.73 0.86 -3.20
N HIS A 95 -12.26 -0.13 -2.49
CA HIS A 95 -11.57 -0.99 -1.53
C HIS A 95 -10.95 -0.22 -0.36
N THR A 96 -11.50 0.94 0.00
CA THR A 96 -11.11 1.68 1.19
C THR A 96 -12.15 1.53 2.30
N PHE A 97 -11.72 1.79 3.54
CA PHE A 97 -12.61 1.81 4.70
C PHE A 97 -12.19 2.88 5.71
N THR A 98 -13.11 3.24 6.58
CA THR A 98 -12.89 4.09 7.76
C THR A 98 -13.19 3.28 9.02
N LEU A 99 -12.70 3.75 10.16
CA LEU A 99 -12.97 3.15 11.46
C LEU A 99 -13.69 4.15 12.36
N ASP A 100 -14.72 3.69 13.00
CA ASP A 100 -15.38 4.43 14.10
C ASP A 100 -14.63 4.19 15.39
N ARG A 101 -14.65 5.17 16.30
CA ARG A 101 -14.10 5.03 17.65
C ARG A 101 -15.09 4.32 18.56
N ASN A 102 -14.68 3.19 19.12
CA ASN A 102 -15.46 2.42 20.08
C ASN A 102 -14.64 2.14 21.33
N ALA A 103 -15.06 2.72 22.45
CA ALA A 103 -14.33 2.62 23.72
C ALA A 103 -14.27 1.20 24.27
N GLN A 104 -15.33 0.40 24.09
CA GLN A 104 -15.35 -0.98 24.56
C GLN A 104 -14.39 -1.85 23.77
N ALA A 105 -14.38 -1.73 22.43
CA ALA A 105 -13.44 -2.43 21.56
C ALA A 105 -11.98 -2.07 21.89
N ALA A 106 -11.70 -0.79 22.16
CA ALA A 106 -10.36 -0.36 22.59
C ALA A 106 -9.96 -0.94 23.95
N LYS A 107 -10.89 -1.02 24.90
CA LYS A 107 -10.65 -1.59 26.23
C LYS A 107 -10.36 -3.09 26.16
N GLU A 108 -11.05 -3.82 25.29
CA GLU A 108 -10.89 -5.27 25.08
C GLU A 108 -9.66 -5.63 24.22
N ASP A 109 -8.89 -4.65 23.77
CA ASP A 109 -7.79 -4.86 22.80
C ASP A 109 -8.25 -5.61 21.56
N ALA A 110 -9.42 -5.22 21.03
CA ALA A 110 -10.04 -5.84 19.88
C ALA A 110 -9.12 -5.84 18.66
N ALA A 111 -9.34 -6.77 17.75
CA ALA A 111 -8.65 -6.83 16.46
C ALA A 111 -9.58 -6.41 15.32
N LEU A 112 -9.04 -5.67 14.34
CA LEU A 112 -9.66 -5.51 13.04
C LEU A 112 -9.32 -6.74 12.19
N ILE A 113 -10.33 -7.53 11.84
CA ILE A 113 -10.19 -8.83 11.18
C ILE A 113 -10.86 -8.80 9.83
N ALA A 114 -10.18 -9.37 8.80
CA ALA A 114 -10.72 -9.54 7.46
C ALA A 114 -11.13 -10.99 7.18
N SER A 115 -12.06 -11.18 6.23
CA SER A 115 -12.48 -12.50 5.72
C SER A 115 -11.47 -13.13 4.75
N ARG A 116 -10.20 -12.76 4.84
CA ARG A 116 -9.09 -13.27 4.00
C ARG A 116 -7.89 -13.66 4.86
N LYS A 117 -7.04 -14.53 4.32
CA LYS A 117 -5.82 -14.98 5.01
C LYS A 117 -4.76 -13.87 5.04
N THR A 118 -3.98 -13.80 6.11
CA THR A 118 -2.84 -12.88 6.27
C THR A 118 -1.86 -12.95 5.09
N SER A 119 -1.66 -14.13 4.50
CA SER A 119 -0.77 -14.28 3.33
C SER A 119 -1.31 -13.67 2.04
N THR A 120 -2.58 -13.28 1.97
CA THR A 120 -3.22 -12.81 0.73
C THR A 120 -3.58 -11.34 0.72
N LEU A 121 -3.75 -10.74 1.90
CA LEU A 121 -4.29 -9.38 2.04
C LEU A 121 -3.52 -8.60 3.09
N THR A 122 -3.43 -7.30 2.87
CA THR A 122 -3.02 -6.31 3.87
C THR A 122 -3.82 -5.02 3.69
N TRP A 123 -3.56 -4.01 4.51
CA TRP A 123 -4.05 -2.64 4.29
C TRP A 123 -3.06 -1.62 4.79
N ARG A 124 -3.19 -0.40 4.27
CA ARG A 124 -2.35 0.76 4.55
C ARG A 124 -3.19 1.97 4.90
N ALA A 125 -2.60 2.89 5.62
CA ALA A 125 -3.15 4.23 5.70
C ALA A 125 -3.18 4.88 4.30
N GLN A 126 -4.20 5.65 4.02
CA GLN A 126 -4.34 6.49 2.84
C GLN A 126 -4.82 7.86 3.28
N VAL A 127 -3.97 8.86 3.08
CA VAL A 127 -4.28 10.26 3.36
C VAL A 127 -4.39 11.00 2.04
N ARG A 128 -5.54 11.64 1.78
CA ARG A 128 -5.83 12.33 0.51
C ARG A 128 -6.46 13.69 0.76
N SER A 129 -5.86 14.72 0.17
CA SER A 129 -6.47 16.05 0.06
C SER A 129 -7.41 16.10 -1.15
N PRO A 130 -8.61 16.70 -1.02
CA PRO A 130 -9.65 16.66 -2.07
C PRO A 130 -9.30 17.47 -3.34
N ASN A 131 -8.41 18.45 -3.22
CA ASN A 131 -8.06 19.36 -4.32
C ASN A 131 -6.77 18.98 -5.05
N VAL A 132 -6.26 17.76 -4.84
CA VAL A 132 -5.12 17.24 -5.58
C VAL A 132 -5.64 16.68 -6.90
N PRO A 133 -5.05 17.05 -8.06
CA PRO A 133 -5.47 16.49 -9.35
C PRO A 133 -5.39 14.96 -9.38
N ASP A 134 -6.28 14.33 -10.15
CA ASP A 134 -6.30 12.89 -10.32
C ASP A 134 -4.93 12.38 -10.79
N GLY A 135 -4.52 11.24 -10.27
CA GLY A 135 -3.22 10.63 -10.57
C GLY A 135 -2.02 11.35 -9.95
N MET A 136 -2.23 12.34 -9.07
CA MET A 136 -1.16 13.02 -8.33
C MET A 136 -1.27 12.77 -6.82
N ARG A 137 -0.19 13.07 -6.12
CA ARG A 137 -0.14 13.05 -4.64
C ARG A 137 0.51 14.34 -4.14
N ARG A 138 0.03 14.83 -3.03
CA ARG A 138 0.62 15.98 -2.32
C ARG A 138 1.61 15.47 -1.27
N LEU A 139 2.79 16.09 -1.16
CA LEU A 139 3.84 15.62 -0.26
C LEU A 139 3.44 15.70 1.22
N GLY A 140 2.65 16.71 1.60
CA GLY A 140 2.08 16.83 2.94
C GLY A 140 1.15 15.66 3.29
N ASP A 141 0.35 15.18 2.32
CA ASP A 141 -0.48 13.99 2.50
C ASP A 141 0.39 12.75 2.77
N LEU A 142 1.49 12.59 2.02
CA LEU A 142 2.41 11.45 2.20
C LEU A 142 3.17 11.53 3.53
N ARG A 143 3.55 12.73 3.99
CA ARG A 143 4.15 12.93 5.31
C ARG A 143 3.21 12.47 6.42
N LEU A 144 1.95 12.91 6.34
CA LEU A 144 0.94 12.53 7.32
C LEU A 144 0.60 11.04 7.24
N GLU A 145 0.50 10.48 6.02
CA GLU A 145 0.27 9.05 5.78
C GLU A 145 1.38 8.17 6.39
N CYS A 146 2.64 8.60 6.27
CA CYS A 146 3.77 7.89 6.91
C CYS A 146 3.62 7.86 8.43
N LEU A 147 3.35 9.01 9.07
CA LEU A 147 3.17 9.10 10.52
C LEU A 147 2.02 8.20 11.01
N VAL A 148 0.88 8.25 10.33
CA VAL A 148 -0.27 7.38 10.61
C VAL A 148 0.09 5.91 10.44
N GLY A 149 0.75 5.55 9.33
CA GLY A 149 1.11 4.18 9.02
C GLY A 149 2.07 3.57 10.02
N VAL A 150 3.05 4.33 10.49
CA VAL A 150 4.01 3.88 11.52
C VAL A 150 3.28 3.63 12.84
N GLU A 151 2.47 4.59 13.30
CA GLU A 151 1.77 4.50 14.58
C GLU A 151 0.70 3.41 14.59
N ALA A 152 0.00 3.24 13.46
CA ALA A 152 -0.99 2.18 13.29
C ALA A 152 -0.36 0.78 13.10
N GLY A 153 0.97 0.66 13.08
CA GLY A 153 1.66 -0.61 12.86
C GLY A 153 1.46 -1.17 11.44
N LEU A 154 1.28 -0.29 10.45
CA LEU A 154 1.02 -0.64 9.05
C LEU A 154 2.29 -0.53 8.19
N LEU A 155 3.41 -1.04 8.69
CA LEU A 155 4.68 -1.06 7.96
C LEU A 155 4.78 -2.31 7.09
N SER A 156 5.49 -2.20 5.95
CA SER A 156 5.70 -3.32 5.01
C SER A 156 6.62 -4.41 5.52
N ASN A 157 7.43 -4.13 6.53
CA ASN A 157 8.43 -5.06 7.05
C ASN A 157 7.80 -6.05 8.02
N ASN A 158 7.26 -7.14 7.50
CA ASN A 158 6.84 -8.28 8.29
C ASN A 158 7.93 -9.36 8.35
N ALA A 159 9.17 -9.00 8.63
CA ALA A 159 10.12 -9.99 9.12
C ALA A 159 9.63 -10.43 10.51
N GLN A 160 8.90 -11.54 10.57
CA GLN A 160 8.34 -12.08 11.81
C GLN A 160 9.39 -12.26 12.91
N ILE A 161 10.66 -12.45 12.54
CA ILE A 161 11.79 -12.63 13.45
C ILE A 161 12.20 -11.29 14.13
N PHE A 162 11.88 -10.15 13.54
CA PHE A 162 12.24 -8.83 14.06
C PHE A 162 11.04 -7.98 14.48
N ALA A 163 9.82 -8.51 14.39
CA ALA A 163 8.60 -7.75 14.72
C ALA A 163 8.65 -7.20 16.15
N TRP A 164 9.10 -7.98 17.13
CA TRP A 164 9.22 -7.56 18.53
C TRP A 164 10.43 -6.64 18.77
N LEU A 165 11.54 -6.81 18.04
CA LEU A 165 12.70 -5.88 18.08
C LEU A 165 12.38 -4.62 17.27
N GLY A 166 11.62 -4.73 16.18
CA GLY A 166 11.22 -3.61 15.33
C GLY A 166 10.38 -2.58 16.06
N GLU A 167 9.49 -2.99 16.96
CA GLU A 167 8.66 -2.06 17.77
C GLU A 167 9.49 -1.14 18.67
N LEU A 168 10.64 -1.59 19.15
CA LEU A 168 11.55 -0.78 19.97
C LEU A 168 12.38 0.23 19.14
N PHE A 169 12.48 0.04 17.82
CA PHE A 169 13.34 0.85 16.94
C PHE A 169 12.59 1.60 15.84
N THR A 170 11.29 1.37 15.66
CA THR A 170 10.46 2.03 14.66
C THR A 170 9.76 3.25 15.28
N SER A 171 10.50 4.33 15.47
CA SER A 171 9.85 5.61 15.79
C SER A 171 9.45 6.32 14.48
N PRO A 172 8.32 7.08 14.47
CA PRO A 172 7.93 7.91 13.33
C PRO A 172 9.06 8.84 12.88
N ASP A 173 9.89 9.36 13.80
CA ASP A 173 11.02 10.22 13.48
C ASP A 173 12.08 9.51 12.63
N ARG A 174 12.41 8.26 12.93
CA ARG A 174 13.40 7.51 12.13
C ARG A 174 12.86 7.10 10.77
N VAL A 175 11.58 6.75 10.69
CA VAL A 175 10.97 6.23 9.44
C VAL A 175 10.52 7.36 8.52
N CYS A 176 9.94 8.45 9.07
CA CYS A 176 9.31 9.49 8.28
C CYS A 176 10.14 10.77 8.17
N ASN A 177 11.02 11.05 9.11
CA ASN A 177 11.77 12.31 9.19
C ASN A 177 13.29 12.14 8.98
N SER A 178 13.76 10.93 8.63
CA SER A 178 15.17 10.65 8.35
C SER A 178 15.38 10.29 6.86
N PRO A 179 16.50 10.71 6.25
CA PRO A 179 16.86 10.30 4.89
C PRO A 179 17.09 8.78 4.76
N GLU A 180 17.42 8.09 5.85
CA GLU A 180 17.49 6.62 5.90
C GLU A 180 16.11 5.98 6.10
N GLY A 181 15.07 6.79 6.30
CA GLY A 181 13.69 6.33 6.41
C GLY A 181 13.23 5.62 5.15
N ASN A 182 12.55 4.50 5.32
CA ASN A 182 12.16 3.63 4.23
C ASN A 182 10.66 3.29 4.23
N TYR A 183 9.82 4.29 4.51
CA TYR A 183 8.38 4.11 4.39
C TYR A 183 7.99 3.94 2.91
N LEU A 184 7.47 2.76 2.58
CA LEU A 184 7.14 2.40 1.21
C LEU A 184 5.70 2.82 0.89
N PHE A 185 5.55 3.64 -0.14
CA PHE A 185 4.27 4.03 -0.72
C PHE A 185 3.94 3.18 -1.94
N PHE A 186 2.67 3.16 -2.32
CA PHE A 186 2.20 2.46 -3.52
C PHE A 186 1.39 3.40 -4.40
N ALA A 187 1.77 3.47 -5.68
CA ALA A 187 0.99 4.14 -6.71
C ALA A 187 -0.25 3.30 -7.07
N GLU A 188 -1.23 3.91 -7.69
CA GLU A 188 -2.46 3.22 -8.13
C GLU A 188 -2.20 2.26 -9.29
N ARG A 189 -1.20 2.58 -10.13
CA ARG A 189 -0.83 1.81 -11.33
C ARG A 189 0.69 1.56 -11.35
N PRO A 190 1.16 0.58 -12.13
CA PRO A 190 2.59 0.40 -12.38
C PRO A 190 3.25 1.68 -12.88
N VAL A 191 4.30 2.12 -12.20
CA VAL A 191 4.90 3.45 -12.41
C VAL A 191 6.27 3.35 -13.07
N PHE A 192 6.50 4.16 -14.13
CA PHE A 192 7.80 4.29 -14.78
C PHE A 192 8.64 5.41 -14.16
N ALA A 193 8.03 6.57 -13.91
CA ALA A 193 8.72 7.70 -13.31
C ALA A 193 7.80 8.48 -12.35
N ILE A 194 8.41 9.13 -11.37
CA ILE A 194 7.71 10.04 -10.44
C ILE A 194 8.47 11.35 -10.44
N THR A 195 7.76 12.45 -10.70
CA THR A 195 8.32 13.80 -10.73
C THR A 195 7.69 14.65 -9.65
N LEU A 196 8.54 15.25 -8.79
CA LEU A 196 8.13 16.26 -7.82
C LEU A 196 8.10 17.62 -8.49
N ARG A 197 7.10 18.43 -8.14
CA ARG A 197 6.95 19.81 -8.61
C ARG A 197 6.55 20.72 -7.46
N ASP A 198 7.30 21.80 -7.29
CA ASP A 198 7.06 22.84 -6.28
C ASP A 198 7.33 24.21 -6.91
N GLY A 199 6.29 24.88 -7.36
CA GLY A 199 6.42 26.08 -8.18
C GLY A 199 7.21 25.80 -9.45
N ASN A 200 8.34 26.52 -9.63
CA ASN A 200 9.24 26.34 -10.77
C ASN A 200 10.29 25.24 -10.55
N ARG A 201 10.36 24.66 -9.37
CA ARG A 201 11.28 23.58 -9.05
C ARG A 201 10.70 22.24 -9.47
N SER A 202 11.47 21.43 -10.16
CA SER A 202 11.09 20.07 -10.56
C SER A 202 12.26 19.11 -10.39
N ALA A 203 11.97 17.89 -9.95
CA ALA A 203 12.95 16.81 -9.87
C ALA A 203 12.28 15.44 -10.07
N THR A 204 12.90 14.59 -10.88
CA THR A 204 12.44 13.21 -11.06
C THR A 204 13.13 12.30 -10.04
N LEU A 205 12.38 11.43 -9.39
CA LEU A 205 12.93 10.47 -8.44
C LEU A 205 13.94 9.54 -9.12
N PRO A 206 15.10 9.29 -8.50
CA PRO A 206 16.06 8.30 -8.99
C PRO A 206 15.48 6.90 -8.90
N LEU A 207 16.00 5.97 -9.70
CA LEU A 207 15.48 4.59 -9.75
C LEU A 207 15.56 3.88 -8.38
N ARG A 208 16.57 4.19 -7.55
CA ARG A 208 16.69 3.68 -6.19
C ARG A 208 15.51 4.05 -5.27
N SER A 209 14.72 5.06 -5.65
CA SER A 209 13.48 5.43 -4.95
C SER A 209 12.26 4.69 -5.48
N LEU A 210 12.38 3.90 -6.54
CA LEU A 210 11.31 3.09 -7.12
C LEU A 210 11.57 1.61 -6.83
N TYR A 211 10.53 0.81 -6.95
CA TYR A 211 10.58 -0.66 -6.92
C TYR A 211 11.30 -1.21 -5.68
N ALA A 212 10.96 -0.63 -4.51
CA ALA A 212 11.57 -0.96 -3.22
C ALA A 212 13.11 -0.91 -3.24
N GLY A 213 13.69 0.07 -3.94
CA GLY A 213 15.14 0.28 -4.06
C GLY A 213 15.73 -0.09 -5.41
N GLY A 214 14.93 -0.55 -6.37
CA GLY A 214 15.35 -0.80 -7.76
C GLY A 214 16.23 -2.04 -7.98
N THR A 215 16.60 -2.77 -6.92
CA THR A 215 17.44 -3.98 -6.98
C THR A 215 16.73 -5.22 -6.43
N GLN A 216 15.52 -5.05 -5.93
CA GLN A 216 14.75 -6.11 -5.33
C GLN A 216 14.02 -6.95 -6.39
N THR A 217 13.80 -8.19 -6.08
CA THR A 217 12.96 -9.10 -6.86
C THR A 217 11.86 -9.66 -5.96
N PRO A 218 10.73 -10.14 -6.48
CA PRO A 218 9.70 -10.81 -5.67
C PRO A 218 10.27 -11.91 -4.77
N ALA A 219 11.29 -12.65 -5.23
CA ALA A 219 11.93 -13.72 -4.47
C ALA A 219 12.79 -13.19 -3.31
N THR A 220 13.34 -11.98 -3.40
CA THR A 220 14.20 -11.39 -2.36
C THR A 220 13.42 -10.54 -1.35
N LEU A 221 12.10 -10.40 -1.54
CA LEU A 221 11.19 -9.67 -0.66
C LEU A 221 10.22 -10.61 0.08
N PRO A 222 10.69 -11.68 0.76
CA PRO A 222 9.79 -12.53 1.53
C PRO A 222 9.14 -11.66 2.61
N TYR A 223 7.82 -11.74 2.72
CA TYR A 223 7.03 -11.00 3.73
C TYR A 223 6.88 -9.48 3.50
N CYS A 224 7.30 -8.93 2.37
CA CYS A 224 6.97 -7.56 2.02
C CYS A 224 5.59 -7.51 1.34
N ASP A 225 4.76 -6.54 1.72
CA ASP A 225 3.51 -6.22 1.02
C ASP A 225 3.75 -5.79 -0.43
N CYS A 226 5.01 -5.57 -0.78
CA CYS A 226 5.46 -5.06 -2.06
C CYS A 226 5.70 -6.14 -3.14
N GLN A 227 5.61 -7.44 -2.85
CA GLN A 227 5.87 -8.48 -3.84
C GLN A 227 5.03 -8.30 -5.11
N VAL A 228 3.70 -8.21 -4.93
CA VAL A 228 2.74 -8.05 -6.03
C VAL A 228 2.68 -6.62 -6.57
N LEU A 229 3.02 -5.65 -5.73
CA LEU A 229 2.93 -4.23 -6.04
C LEU A 229 4.32 -3.61 -6.23
N LEU A 230 5.33 -4.43 -6.54
CA LEU A 230 6.71 -3.97 -6.68
C LEU A 230 6.82 -2.86 -7.73
N ASP A 231 6.14 -3.01 -8.87
CA ASP A 231 6.09 -2.03 -9.95
C ASP A 231 5.33 -0.73 -9.62
N ARG A 232 4.63 -0.69 -8.48
CA ARG A 232 3.92 0.49 -7.95
C ARG A 232 4.61 1.11 -6.76
N SER A 233 5.62 0.44 -6.20
CA SER A 233 6.24 0.86 -4.95
C SER A 233 7.27 1.98 -5.15
N TYR A 234 7.27 2.93 -4.21
CA TYR A 234 8.21 4.05 -4.23
C TYR A 234 8.49 4.62 -2.85
N TYR A 235 9.64 5.26 -2.71
CA TYR A 235 10.03 6.08 -1.57
C TYR A 235 9.95 7.56 -1.96
N ALA A 236 9.07 8.31 -1.31
CA ALA A 236 9.01 9.76 -1.47
C ALA A 236 10.00 10.43 -0.50
N PRO A 237 10.62 11.57 -0.86
CA PRO A 237 11.55 12.30 0.02
C PRO A 237 10.77 13.11 1.07
N ILE A 238 9.96 12.43 1.89
CA ILE A 238 9.09 13.05 2.90
C ILE A 238 9.88 13.74 4.03
N TRP A 239 11.11 13.30 4.26
CA TRP A 239 12.05 13.87 5.23
C TRP A 239 12.65 15.20 4.76
N ASP A 240 12.76 15.44 3.45
CA ASP A 240 13.41 16.63 2.88
C ASP A 240 12.49 17.85 2.98
N ARG A 241 12.81 18.75 3.91
CA ARG A 241 12.03 19.98 4.15
C ARG A 241 12.27 21.08 3.13
N ASN A 242 13.19 20.91 2.19
CA ASN A 242 13.34 21.82 1.06
C ASN A 242 12.18 21.68 0.06
N TRP A 243 11.45 20.58 0.08
CA TRP A 243 10.17 20.42 -0.60
C TRP A 243 9.04 20.80 0.35
N SER A 244 8.17 21.72 -0.08
CA SER A 244 7.01 22.15 0.73
C SER A 244 5.99 21.03 0.88
N ASP A 245 5.05 21.17 1.81
CA ASP A 245 3.92 20.24 1.93
C ASP A 245 2.99 20.29 0.71
N ASP A 246 3.01 21.40 -0.06
CA ASP A 246 2.22 21.57 -1.27
C ASP A 246 2.88 20.98 -2.53
N THR A 247 4.10 20.48 -2.42
CA THR A 247 4.79 19.78 -3.52
C THR A 247 3.91 18.67 -4.07
N LEU A 248 3.71 18.65 -5.39
CA LEU A 248 2.95 17.62 -6.08
C LEU A 248 3.88 16.57 -6.66
N LEU A 249 3.51 15.31 -6.48
CA LEU A 249 4.11 14.16 -7.14
C LEU A 249 3.22 13.78 -8.33
N THR A 250 3.79 13.79 -9.52
CA THR A 250 3.14 13.32 -10.76
C THR A 250 3.69 11.96 -11.11
N PHE A 251 2.82 11.02 -11.43
CA PHE A 251 3.18 9.65 -11.78
C PHE A 251 3.07 9.46 -13.29
N GLU A 252 4.12 8.89 -13.87
CA GLU A 252 4.13 8.42 -15.24
C GLU A 252 3.98 6.90 -15.22
N ASP A 253 2.84 6.41 -15.66
CA ASP A 253 2.53 4.98 -15.66
C ASP A 253 3.34 4.22 -16.72
N MET A 254 3.62 2.94 -16.49
CA MET A 254 4.33 2.09 -17.45
C MET A 254 3.57 1.93 -18.76
N ASP A 255 2.25 1.91 -18.72
CA ASP A 255 1.36 1.74 -19.89
C ASP A 255 0.88 3.06 -20.50
N SER A 256 1.23 4.23 -19.91
CA SER A 256 0.92 5.51 -20.55
C SER A 256 1.74 5.69 -21.84
N PRO A 257 1.23 6.46 -22.83
CA PRO A 257 1.96 6.73 -24.06
C PRO A 257 3.36 7.28 -23.77
N PRO A 258 4.40 6.85 -24.52
CA PRO A 258 5.72 7.42 -24.38
C PRO A 258 5.75 8.88 -24.80
N SER A 259 6.60 9.68 -24.17
CA SER A 259 6.90 11.03 -24.63
C SER A 259 7.62 11.02 -25.99
N PRO A 260 7.65 12.12 -26.74
CA PRO A 260 8.46 12.20 -27.97
C PRO A 260 9.94 11.87 -27.75
N GLU A 261 10.50 12.25 -26.60
CA GLU A 261 11.89 11.93 -26.23
C GLU A 261 12.08 10.43 -25.97
N ASP A 262 11.15 9.81 -25.27
CA ASP A 262 11.15 8.36 -25.02
C ASP A 262 11.02 7.58 -26.34
N THR A 263 10.19 8.06 -27.26
CA THR A 263 9.98 7.42 -28.57
C THR A 263 11.27 7.47 -29.40
N ALA A 264 11.95 8.60 -29.44
CA ALA A 264 13.20 8.73 -30.17
C ALA A 264 14.29 7.78 -29.65
N LEU A 265 14.41 7.66 -28.34
CA LEU A 265 15.37 6.73 -27.71
C LEU A 265 14.98 5.27 -27.92
N ALA A 266 13.68 4.95 -27.90
CA ALA A 266 13.19 3.59 -28.09
C ALA A 266 13.26 3.13 -29.55
N ASP A 267 13.18 4.04 -30.52
CA ASP A 267 13.30 3.75 -31.95
C ASP A 267 14.71 3.27 -32.35
N ASP A 268 15.73 3.82 -31.69
CA ASP A 268 17.13 3.41 -31.91
C ASP A 268 17.40 1.99 -31.34
N TYR A 269 16.60 1.52 -30.36
CA TYR A 269 16.83 0.29 -29.60
C TYR A 269 15.54 -0.52 -29.41
N ARG A 270 14.91 -0.98 -30.49
CA ARG A 270 13.59 -1.65 -30.44
C ARG A 270 13.60 -3.03 -29.82
N SER A 271 14.74 -3.73 -29.80
CA SER A 271 14.80 -5.07 -29.23
C SER A 271 15.83 -5.21 -28.10
N ALA A 272 15.52 -6.08 -27.14
CA ALA A 272 16.43 -6.44 -26.07
C ALA A 272 17.78 -7.01 -26.57
N ALA A 273 17.76 -7.70 -27.74
CA ALA A 273 18.98 -8.27 -28.33
C ALA A 273 19.89 -7.17 -28.89
N GLN A 274 19.33 -6.18 -29.58
CA GLN A 274 20.08 -5.04 -30.12
C GLN A 274 20.71 -4.20 -29.01
N LEU A 275 19.96 -3.95 -27.95
CA LEU A 275 20.43 -3.23 -26.78
C LEU A 275 21.59 -3.95 -26.07
N ARG A 276 21.48 -5.28 -25.85
CA ARG A 276 22.57 -6.05 -25.26
C ARG A 276 23.85 -6.06 -26.11
N ALA A 277 23.69 -6.10 -27.43
CA ALA A 277 24.82 -6.05 -28.35
C ALA A 277 25.55 -4.70 -28.30
N HIS A 278 24.83 -3.59 -28.10
CA HIS A 278 25.38 -2.23 -28.09
C HIS A 278 25.88 -1.78 -26.73
N LEU A 279 25.06 -2.01 -25.66
CA LEU A 279 25.29 -1.48 -24.32
C LEU A 279 25.82 -2.53 -23.33
N GLY A 280 25.89 -3.80 -23.76
CA GLY A 280 26.28 -4.89 -22.87
C GLY A 280 25.14 -5.36 -21.94
N PRO A 281 25.47 -6.12 -20.88
CA PRO A 281 24.47 -6.63 -19.93
C PRO A 281 23.88 -5.50 -19.07
N ALA A 282 22.56 -5.47 -18.99
CA ALA A 282 21.82 -4.55 -18.11
C ALA A 282 21.56 -5.17 -16.74
N GLN A 283 21.44 -4.35 -15.73
CA GLN A 283 20.79 -4.75 -14.48
C GLN A 283 19.27 -4.74 -14.71
N THR A 284 18.63 -5.90 -14.60
CA THR A 284 17.23 -6.10 -14.98
C THR A 284 16.36 -6.32 -13.73
N THR A 285 15.24 -5.59 -13.65
CA THR A 285 14.15 -5.84 -12.70
C THR A 285 12.93 -6.27 -13.49
N SER A 286 12.35 -7.44 -13.18
CA SER A 286 11.14 -7.98 -13.81
C SER A 286 9.98 -7.94 -12.81
N PHE A 287 8.78 -7.67 -13.32
CA PHE A 287 7.57 -7.55 -12.51
C PHE A 287 6.54 -8.62 -12.89
N ASP A 288 5.65 -8.96 -11.97
CA ASP A 288 4.56 -9.92 -12.19
C ASP A 288 3.57 -9.47 -13.29
N THR A 289 3.53 -8.17 -13.57
CA THR A 289 2.76 -7.57 -14.68
C THR A 289 3.36 -7.84 -16.07
N GLY A 290 4.55 -8.44 -16.13
CA GLY A 290 5.29 -8.74 -17.37
C GLY A 290 6.18 -7.59 -17.85
N TYR A 291 6.08 -6.40 -17.25
CA TYR A 291 7.02 -5.32 -17.54
C TYR A 291 8.43 -5.65 -17.01
N GLN A 292 9.45 -5.05 -17.66
CA GLN A 292 10.84 -5.11 -17.22
C GLN A 292 11.49 -3.73 -17.29
N ILE A 293 12.30 -3.41 -16.29
CA ILE A 293 13.19 -2.24 -16.30
C ILE A 293 14.60 -2.73 -16.47
N TRP A 294 15.27 -2.23 -17.49
CA TRP A 294 16.70 -2.38 -17.70
C TRP A 294 17.41 -1.12 -17.28
N ARG A 295 18.44 -1.27 -16.44
CA ARG A 295 19.25 -0.18 -15.92
C ARG A 295 20.69 -0.32 -16.35
N TYR A 296 21.22 0.78 -16.87
CA TYR A 296 22.65 1.00 -17.12
C TYR A 296 23.11 2.14 -16.25
N THR A 297 24.24 1.97 -15.56
CA THR A 297 24.82 2.99 -14.67
C THR A 297 26.08 3.53 -15.32
N TYR A 298 26.13 4.84 -15.49
CA TYR A 298 27.30 5.53 -16.03
C TYR A 298 28.09 6.21 -14.90
N PRO A 299 29.43 6.13 -14.91
CA PRO A 299 30.23 6.82 -13.91
C PRO A 299 29.93 8.33 -13.92
N PRO A 300 30.03 8.99 -12.78
CA PRO A 300 29.80 10.42 -12.69
C PRO A 300 30.79 11.19 -13.56
N THR A 301 30.31 12.27 -14.20
CA THR A 301 31.14 13.14 -15.02
C THR A 301 32.03 14.07 -14.22
N ARG A 302 31.75 14.22 -12.92
CA ARG A 302 32.53 15.02 -11.96
C ARG A 302 32.66 14.26 -10.64
N GLU A 303 33.81 14.43 -9.99
CA GLU A 303 34.07 13.85 -8.66
C GLU A 303 33.02 14.36 -7.64
N GLY A 304 32.45 13.46 -6.83
CA GLY A 304 31.40 13.78 -5.85
C GLY A 304 29.96 13.80 -6.40
N GLN A 305 29.75 13.65 -7.70
CA GLN A 305 28.42 13.46 -8.26
C GLN A 305 28.01 11.98 -8.22
N PRO A 306 26.76 11.64 -7.90
CA PRO A 306 26.26 10.28 -8.07
C PRO A 306 26.25 9.89 -9.57
N PRO A 307 26.33 8.59 -9.89
CA PRO A 307 26.27 8.11 -11.27
C PRO A 307 24.95 8.44 -11.94
N ALA A 308 25.00 8.73 -13.24
CA ALA A 308 23.79 8.84 -14.05
C ALA A 308 23.23 7.44 -14.37
N GLU A 309 21.92 7.33 -14.46
CA GLU A 309 21.23 6.07 -14.74
C GLU A 309 20.44 6.18 -16.05
N PHE A 310 20.72 5.31 -17.01
CA PHE A 310 19.89 5.14 -18.19
C PHE A 310 18.95 3.96 -17.97
N THR A 311 17.66 4.21 -18.04
CA THR A 311 16.61 3.22 -17.80
C THR A 311 15.78 3.01 -19.05
N ILE A 312 15.46 1.74 -19.35
CA ILE A 312 14.61 1.36 -20.47
C ILE A 312 13.49 0.47 -19.93
N LEU A 313 12.25 0.82 -20.29
CA LEU A 313 11.06 0.03 -19.98
C LEU A 313 10.73 -0.86 -21.16
N PHE A 314 10.65 -2.16 -20.91
CA PHE A 314 10.11 -3.14 -21.84
C PHE A 314 8.69 -3.51 -21.43
N GLY A 315 7.79 -3.57 -22.42
CA GLY A 315 6.45 -4.11 -22.23
C GLY A 315 6.43 -5.64 -22.08
N PRO A 316 5.27 -6.22 -21.73
CA PRO A 316 5.11 -7.67 -21.62
C PRO A 316 5.40 -8.43 -22.93
N ASP A 317 5.35 -7.76 -24.07
CA ASP A 317 5.70 -8.26 -25.41
C ASP A 317 7.21 -8.20 -25.71
N GLY A 318 8.04 -7.74 -24.76
CA GLY A 318 9.48 -7.62 -24.92
C GLY A 318 9.93 -6.44 -25.79
N VAL A 319 9.03 -5.52 -26.12
CA VAL A 319 9.33 -4.31 -26.92
C VAL A 319 9.63 -3.14 -25.99
N ALA A 320 10.68 -2.37 -26.31
CA ALA A 320 11.01 -1.15 -25.60
C ALA A 320 9.90 -0.11 -25.77
N ARG A 321 9.38 0.40 -24.67
CA ARG A 321 8.26 1.36 -24.62
C ARG A 321 8.73 2.76 -24.28
N LYS A 322 9.65 2.87 -23.33
CA LYS A 322 10.16 4.15 -22.83
C LYS A 322 11.64 4.02 -22.52
N ALA A 323 12.36 5.12 -22.66
CA ALA A 323 13.74 5.18 -22.26
C ALA A 323 14.05 6.55 -21.65
N ARG A 324 14.83 6.59 -20.56
CA ARG A 324 15.12 7.84 -19.87
C ARG A 324 16.50 7.84 -19.26
N LEU A 325 17.23 8.94 -19.51
CA LEU A 325 18.42 9.27 -18.75
C LEU A 325 17.98 9.99 -17.47
N ARG A 326 18.29 9.40 -16.32
CA ARG A 326 18.01 9.97 -15.00
C ARG A 326 19.29 10.61 -14.47
N GLU A 327 19.26 11.92 -14.34
CA GLU A 327 20.32 12.62 -13.64
C GLU A 327 20.15 12.41 -12.12
N PRO A 328 21.28 12.34 -11.40
CA PRO A 328 21.22 12.25 -9.96
C PRO A 328 20.55 13.50 -9.37
N MET A 329 19.62 13.31 -8.44
CA MET A 329 19.13 14.45 -7.64
C MET A 329 20.32 15.11 -6.94
N PRO A 330 20.45 16.44 -7.00
CA PRO A 330 21.50 17.11 -6.25
C PRO A 330 21.38 16.71 -4.77
N THR A 331 22.44 16.10 -4.25
CA THR A 331 22.56 15.83 -2.82
C THR A 331 22.58 17.20 -2.14
N THR A 332 21.52 17.53 -1.41
CA THR A 332 21.56 18.66 -0.50
C THR A 332 22.58 18.29 0.58
N GLU A 333 23.79 18.84 0.51
CA GLU A 333 24.74 18.74 1.60
C GLU A 333 24.02 19.25 2.86
N VAL A 334 23.73 18.33 3.77
CA VAL A 334 23.42 18.71 5.14
C VAL A 334 24.72 19.26 5.70
N LYS A 335 24.86 20.57 5.69
CA LYS A 335 25.96 21.25 6.35
C LYS A 335 25.87 20.90 7.83
N PRO A 336 26.98 20.43 8.44
CA PRO A 336 27.02 20.00 9.82
C PRO A 336 26.61 21.09 10.82
#